data_14ba3709a852a8c92dd079df7eaaf355
#
_entry.id   14ba3709a852a8c92dd079df7eaaf355
#
_cell.length_a   1.000
_cell.length_b   1.000
_cell.length_c   1.000
_cell.angle_alpha   90.00
_cell.angle_beta   90.00
_cell.angle_gamma   90.00
#
_symmetry.space_group_name_H-M   'P 1'
#
loop_
_entity.id
_entity.type
_entity.pdbx_description
1 polymer ?
#
loop_
_entity_poly.entity_id
_entity_poly.type
_entity_poly.pdbx_seq_one_letter_code
_entity_poly.pdbx_strand_id
1 'polypeptide(L)'
;MKGKFPWKDMLVLGGALAAAIAGVAAIQAVSGRIDGVASMIFVLAAFFVSMYTEGYLWGVAASVIGMLAVNFAFRLPYFAFNFTLPENLFSGAVMLVVSIMTSTLTTRVKKQEQLRMESETEKMRANLLRAVSHDLRTPLTSIYGACSTVIENYDSLGREQKLKLLGEVCEDAQWLNRMVENLLSVTRIDSEKVSVKKTPTVLEELIDAVLVKFKKTHPGVNIHVELPDDFIVIPMDSMLIRRVLTNLLENAVLHAEGMTRLTLRVFTLGNRAVFEVADNGCGIPKERLRTLFTGTLPSESEADSGKHGMGIGLSVCAAIIKAHGGEIKAESKPGEGTTIRFWLETEEIETEETEDEQ
;
A
#
# COMPACT_ATOMS: atom_id res chain seq x y z
N MET A 1 -9.95 26.16 3.28
CA MET A 1 -9.10 25.85 4.46
C MET A 1 -9.97 25.89 5.71
N LYS A 2 -10.56 24.75 6.12
CA LYS A 2 -11.24 24.62 7.41
C LYS A 2 -10.20 24.12 8.40
N GLY A 3 -9.71 25.00 9.27
CA GLY A 3 -8.75 24.66 10.31
C GLY A 3 -9.38 23.68 11.29
N LYS A 4 -8.97 22.43 11.23
CA LYS A 4 -9.16 21.54 12.38
C LYS A 4 -8.36 22.13 13.53
N PHE A 5 -9.05 22.47 14.61
CA PHE A 5 -8.42 22.95 15.83
C PHE A 5 -7.36 21.93 16.28
N PRO A 6 -6.10 22.31 16.51
CA PRO A 6 -4.99 21.37 16.65
C PRO A 6 -4.91 20.77 18.06
N TRP A 7 -5.97 20.09 18.50
CA TRP A 7 -6.03 19.44 19.82
C TRP A 7 -4.85 18.49 20.06
N LYS A 8 -4.43 17.80 19.01
CA LYS A 8 -3.31 16.88 19.08
C LYS A 8 -1.99 17.60 19.42
N ASP A 9 -1.76 18.73 18.78
CA ASP A 9 -0.54 19.52 18.98
C ASP A 9 -0.53 20.18 20.38
N MET A 10 -1.70 20.62 20.87
CA MET A 10 -1.85 21.11 22.23
C MET A 10 -1.59 20.04 23.29
N LEU A 11 -2.03 18.81 23.08
CA LEU A 11 -1.77 17.68 23.97
C LEU A 11 -0.27 17.33 24.00
N VAL A 12 0.41 17.35 22.84
CA VAL A 12 1.84 17.12 22.74
C VAL A 12 2.62 18.23 23.48
N LEU A 13 2.23 19.50 23.28
CA LEU A 13 2.84 20.63 23.99
C LEU A 13 2.68 20.48 25.52
N GLY A 14 1.43 20.28 25.99
CA GLY A 14 1.13 20.15 27.42
C GLY A 14 1.84 18.95 28.05
N GLY A 15 1.83 17.79 27.40
CA GLY A 15 2.49 16.57 27.86
C GLY A 15 4.01 16.72 27.94
N ALA A 16 4.64 17.34 26.94
CA ALA A 16 6.08 17.58 26.92
C ALA A 16 6.54 18.56 28.03
N LEU A 17 5.78 19.64 28.23
CA LEU A 17 6.07 20.60 29.30
C LEU A 17 5.84 19.99 30.69
N ALA A 18 4.78 19.23 30.89
CA ALA A 18 4.52 18.54 32.16
C ALA A 18 5.62 17.52 32.48
N ALA A 19 6.07 16.74 31.48
CA ALA A 19 7.19 15.81 31.62
C ALA A 19 8.49 16.53 31.95
N ALA A 20 8.75 17.70 31.34
CA ALA A 20 9.91 18.51 31.63
C ALA A 20 9.91 19.02 33.08
N ILE A 21 8.76 19.54 33.56
CA ILE A 21 8.63 20.02 34.96
C ILE A 21 8.83 18.85 35.93
N ALA A 22 8.21 17.70 35.70
CA ALA A 22 8.37 16.51 36.53
C ALA A 22 9.82 16.00 36.53
N GLY A 23 10.51 16.00 35.37
CA GLY A 23 11.93 15.64 35.27
C GLY A 23 12.83 16.54 36.05
N VAL A 24 12.64 17.88 35.97
CA VAL A 24 13.43 18.85 36.75
C VAL A 24 13.18 18.66 38.24
N ALA A 25 11.91 18.50 38.66
CA ALA A 25 11.57 18.29 40.07
C ALA A 25 12.16 16.99 40.63
N ALA A 26 12.17 15.90 39.84
CA ALA A 26 12.81 14.64 40.24
C ALA A 26 14.35 14.80 40.44
N ILE A 27 15.02 15.48 39.50
CA ILE A 27 16.46 15.74 39.63
C ILE A 27 16.76 16.64 40.82
N GLN A 28 15.92 17.63 41.07
CA GLN A 28 16.05 18.50 42.25
C GLN A 28 15.95 17.71 43.55
N ALA A 29 15.00 16.79 43.65
CA ALA A 29 14.82 15.94 44.82
C ALA A 29 16.02 15.00 45.10
N VAL A 30 16.76 14.59 44.05
CA VAL A 30 17.86 13.65 44.15
C VAL A 30 19.21 14.39 44.36
N SER A 31 19.45 15.46 43.60
CA SER A 31 20.79 16.07 43.50
C SER A 31 20.96 17.38 44.30
N GLY A 32 19.87 17.99 44.75
CA GLY A 32 19.88 19.27 45.50
C GLY A 32 20.40 20.50 44.74
N ARG A 33 20.91 20.32 43.51
CA ARG A 33 21.42 21.37 42.63
C ARG A 33 20.73 21.35 41.29
N ILE A 34 20.22 22.52 40.83
CA ILE A 34 19.44 22.62 39.58
C ILE A 34 20.16 23.53 38.57
N ASP A 35 21.25 24.19 38.93
CA ASP A 35 21.90 25.21 38.10
C ASP A 35 22.23 24.66 36.70
N GLY A 36 21.56 25.18 35.68
CA GLY A 36 21.75 24.81 34.27
C GLY A 36 20.94 23.59 33.75
N VAL A 37 20.59 22.59 34.59
CA VAL A 37 19.93 21.35 34.16
C VAL A 37 18.48 21.62 33.73
N ALA A 38 17.79 22.49 34.44
CA ALA A 38 16.41 22.87 34.09
C ALA A 38 16.29 23.41 32.66
N SER A 39 17.22 24.32 32.28
CA SER A 39 17.22 24.86 30.91
C SER A 39 17.43 23.81 29.83
N MET A 40 18.31 22.82 30.08
CA MET A 40 18.58 21.74 29.12
C MET A 40 17.36 20.84 28.92
N ILE A 41 16.64 20.51 29.99
CA ILE A 41 15.42 19.67 29.92
C ILE A 41 14.34 20.40 29.15
N PHE A 42 14.11 21.70 29.34
CA PHE A 42 13.14 22.47 28.60
C PHE A 42 13.51 22.65 27.11
N VAL A 43 14.84 22.76 26.78
CA VAL A 43 15.32 22.74 25.40
C VAL A 43 14.96 21.39 24.74
N LEU A 44 15.18 20.28 25.46
CA LEU A 44 14.82 18.95 24.98
C LEU A 44 13.30 18.81 24.78
N ALA A 45 12.49 19.33 25.71
CA ALA A 45 11.03 19.33 25.57
C ALA A 45 10.57 20.14 24.34
N ALA A 46 11.15 21.31 24.10
CA ALA A 46 10.88 22.11 22.91
C ALA A 46 11.28 21.41 21.61
N PHE A 47 12.40 20.65 21.64
CA PHE A 47 12.80 19.79 20.53
C PHE A 47 11.74 18.70 20.23
N PHE A 48 11.28 17.98 21.25
CA PHE A 48 10.23 16.97 21.09
C PHE A 48 8.92 17.57 20.56
N VAL A 49 8.50 18.71 21.08
CA VAL A 49 7.31 19.41 20.57
C VAL A 49 7.48 19.73 19.08
N SER A 50 8.63 20.31 18.67
CA SER A 50 8.90 20.62 17.27
C SER A 50 8.91 19.38 16.37
N MET A 51 9.33 18.22 16.89
CA MET A 51 9.38 16.97 16.15
C MET A 51 7.98 16.37 15.91
N TYR A 52 7.11 16.41 16.91
CA TYR A 52 5.81 15.72 16.87
C TYR A 52 4.61 16.63 16.48
N THR A 53 4.80 17.96 16.42
CA THR A 53 3.76 18.90 16.00
C THR A 53 3.95 19.39 14.57
N GLU A 54 2.88 19.97 13.99
CA GLU A 54 2.92 20.56 12.65
C GLU A 54 3.22 22.06 12.72
N GLY A 55 4.27 22.49 12.00
CA GLY A 55 4.68 23.87 11.88
C GLY A 55 5.65 24.34 12.98
N TYR A 56 6.24 25.52 12.77
CA TYR A 56 7.25 26.06 13.66
C TYR A 56 6.68 26.75 14.92
N LEU A 57 5.42 27.14 14.91
CA LEU A 57 4.79 27.93 15.97
C LEU A 57 4.77 27.19 17.32
N TRP A 58 4.49 25.90 17.31
CA TRP A 58 4.41 25.09 18.53
C TRP A 58 5.76 24.93 19.23
N GLY A 59 6.84 24.76 18.46
CA GLY A 59 8.19 24.72 19.00
C GLY A 59 8.63 26.05 19.61
N VAL A 60 8.30 27.16 18.95
CA VAL A 60 8.56 28.51 19.50
C VAL A 60 7.73 28.73 20.77
N ALA A 61 6.45 28.38 20.76
CA ALA A 61 5.60 28.49 21.95
C ALA A 61 6.14 27.66 23.12
N ALA A 62 6.56 26.41 22.87
CA ALA A 62 7.17 25.56 23.88
C ALA A 62 8.43 26.20 24.50
N SER A 63 9.24 26.87 23.68
CA SER A 63 10.48 27.57 24.17
C SER A 63 10.16 28.79 25.00
N VAL A 64 9.22 29.61 24.56
CA VAL A 64 8.80 30.79 25.33
C VAL A 64 8.21 30.36 26.67
N ILE A 65 7.32 29.39 26.67
CA ILE A 65 6.73 28.86 27.92
C ILE A 65 7.81 28.23 28.81
N GLY A 66 8.72 27.43 28.21
CA GLY A 66 9.82 26.81 28.92
C GLY A 66 10.77 27.83 29.54
N MET A 67 11.13 28.90 28.81
CA MET A 67 11.93 30.01 29.32
C MET A 67 11.28 30.68 30.53
N LEU A 68 9.97 30.97 30.42
CA LEU A 68 9.21 31.59 31.52
C LEU A 68 9.13 30.65 32.73
N ALA A 69 8.88 29.36 32.49
CA ALA A 69 8.80 28.36 33.55
C ALA A 69 10.13 28.18 34.29
N VAL A 70 11.24 28.12 33.55
CA VAL A 70 12.60 28.04 34.16
C VAL A 70 12.92 29.29 34.97
N ASN A 71 12.60 30.47 34.45
CA ASN A 71 12.86 31.72 35.15
C ASN A 71 12.03 31.85 36.43
N PHE A 72 10.74 31.46 36.37
CA PHE A 72 9.79 31.61 37.49
C PHE A 72 9.99 30.55 38.58
N ALA A 73 10.09 29.26 38.19
CA ALA A 73 10.01 28.18 39.16
C ALA A 73 11.35 27.60 39.60
N PHE A 74 12.41 27.76 38.80
CA PHE A 74 13.67 27.03 38.99
C PHE A 74 14.90 27.94 39.18
N ARG A 75 14.71 29.27 39.28
CA ARG A 75 15.78 30.21 39.53
C ARG A 75 15.46 31.11 40.73
N LEU A 76 16.54 31.54 41.44
CA LEU A 76 16.40 32.47 42.58
C LEU A 76 16.13 33.90 42.10
N PRO A 77 15.27 34.69 42.76
CA PRO A 77 14.33 34.23 43.81
C PRO A 77 13.17 33.39 43.22
N TYR A 78 12.87 32.27 43.87
CA TYR A 78 11.78 31.37 43.40
C TYR A 78 10.44 32.08 43.40
N PHE A 79 9.59 31.72 42.42
CA PHE A 79 8.26 32.29 42.23
C PHE A 79 8.21 33.81 41.95
N ALA A 80 9.33 34.34 41.43
CA ALA A 80 9.42 35.71 40.95
C ALA A 80 10.15 35.76 39.62
N PHE A 81 9.67 36.61 38.71
CA PHE A 81 10.41 36.82 37.47
C PHE A 81 11.61 37.72 37.68
N ASN A 82 12.78 37.23 37.36
CA ASN A 82 14.03 37.99 37.46
C ASN A 82 14.77 38.03 36.11
N PHE A 83 14.61 39.11 35.39
CA PHE A 83 15.29 39.38 34.12
C PHE A 83 16.49 40.32 34.25
N THR A 84 16.87 40.71 35.48
CA THR A 84 17.99 41.62 35.69
C THR A 84 19.34 40.91 35.67
N LEU A 85 19.36 39.59 35.91
CA LEU A 85 20.59 38.80 35.86
C LEU A 85 20.95 38.46 34.41
N PRO A 86 22.15 38.79 33.94
CA PRO A 86 22.64 38.51 32.58
C PRO A 86 22.52 37.03 32.19
N GLU A 87 22.72 36.11 33.14
CA GLU A 87 22.61 34.67 32.93
C GLU A 87 21.19 34.21 32.54
N ASN A 88 20.17 34.86 33.07
CA ASN A 88 18.76 34.54 32.76
C ASN A 88 18.39 34.97 31.35
N LEU A 89 18.84 36.16 30.94
CA LEU A 89 18.64 36.67 29.59
C LEU A 89 19.41 35.82 28.54
N PHE A 90 20.66 35.50 28.85
CA PHE A 90 21.51 34.67 27.98
C PHE A 90 20.92 33.27 27.79
N SER A 91 20.51 32.61 28.87
CA SER A 91 19.86 31.29 28.82
C SER A 91 18.56 31.32 28.00
N GLY A 92 17.72 32.35 28.19
CA GLY A 92 16.52 32.53 27.42
C GLY A 92 16.78 32.77 25.93
N ALA A 93 17.76 33.58 25.61
CA ALA A 93 18.18 33.83 24.23
C ALA A 93 18.68 32.55 23.55
N VAL A 94 19.51 31.75 24.22
CA VAL A 94 20.01 30.47 23.71
C VAL A 94 18.85 29.49 23.49
N MET A 95 17.92 29.37 24.44
CA MET A 95 16.73 28.53 24.28
C MET A 95 15.93 28.93 23.06
N LEU A 96 15.68 30.21 22.85
CA LEU A 96 14.94 30.72 21.68
C LEU A 96 15.66 30.42 20.37
N VAL A 97 16.96 30.70 20.30
CA VAL A 97 17.78 30.44 19.10
C VAL A 97 17.77 28.94 18.75
N VAL A 98 18.07 28.06 19.71
CA VAL A 98 18.09 26.61 19.52
C VAL A 98 16.73 26.12 19.06
N SER A 99 15.65 26.63 19.65
CA SER A 99 14.29 26.21 19.28
C SER A 99 13.89 26.65 17.87
N ILE A 100 14.20 27.91 17.50
CA ILE A 100 13.93 28.39 16.14
C ILE A 100 14.74 27.58 15.13
N MET A 101 16.02 27.32 15.39
CA MET A 101 16.86 26.50 14.51
C MET A 101 16.31 25.08 14.37
N THR A 102 15.95 24.44 15.48
CA THR A 102 15.40 23.07 15.48
C THR A 102 14.06 23.00 14.76
N SER A 103 13.13 23.90 15.08
CA SER A 103 11.83 23.97 14.40
C SER A 103 11.97 24.20 12.90
N THR A 104 12.87 25.09 12.51
CA THR A 104 13.12 25.38 11.09
C THR A 104 13.73 24.17 10.38
N LEU A 105 14.71 23.51 11.01
CA LEU A 105 15.35 22.32 10.45
C LEU A 105 14.36 21.16 10.31
N THR A 106 13.58 20.88 11.36
CA THR A 106 12.56 19.81 11.35
C THR A 106 11.52 20.06 10.28
N THR A 107 11.03 21.29 10.14
CA THR A 107 10.05 21.66 9.10
C THR A 107 10.64 21.50 7.70
N ARG A 108 11.89 21.87 7.49
CA ARG A 108 12.60 21.67 6.21
C ARG A 108 12.76 20.19 5.87
N VAL A 109 13.16 19.36 6.84
CA VAL A 109 13.32 17.92 6.65
C VAL A 109 11.98 17.26 6.30
N LYS A 110 10.92 17.55 7.05
CA LYS A 110 9.57 17.04 6.76
C LYS A 110 9.09 17.44 5.35
N LYS A 111 9.30 18.70 4.97
CA LYS A 111 8.93 19.19 3.63
C LYS A 111 9.75 18.53 2.53
N GLN A 112 11.03 18.33 2.75
CA GLN A 112 11.91 17.64 1.79
C GLN A 112 11.50 16.18 1.61
N GLU A 113 11.15 15.49 2.68
CA GLU A 113 10.66 14.12 2.64
C GLU A 113 9.32 14.00 1.90
N GLN A 114 8.40 14.94 2.16
CA GLN A 114 7.12 15.00 1.42
C GLN A 114 7.36 15.22 -0.08
N LEU A 115 8.19 16.20 -0.47
CA LEU A 115 8.53 16.47 -1.86
C LEU A 115 9.24 15.27 -2.52
N ARG A 116 10.05 14.55 -1.77
CA ARG A 116 10.69 13.32 -2.25
C ARG A 116 9.67 12.24 -2.54
N MET A 117 8.73 12.00 -1.64
CA MET A 117 7.64 11.04 -1.84
C MET A 117 6.75 11.41 -3.03
N GLU A 118 6.39 12.70 -3.16
CA GLU A 118 5.64 13.20 -4.33
C GLU A 118 6.42 12.96 -5.63
N SER A 119 7.73 13.27 -5.65
CA SER A 119 8.59 13.04 -6.82
C SER A 119 8.75 11.55 -7.16
N GLU A 120 8.86 10.67 -6.17
CA GLU A 120 8.93 9.22 -6.39
C GLU A 120 7.62 8.69 -6.96
N THR A 121 6.47 9.17 -6.49
CA THR A 121 5.15 8.85 -7.03
C THR A 121 4.98 9.31 -8.48
N GLU A 122 5.40 10.55 -8.79
CA GLU A 122 5.36 11.07 -10.17
C GLU A 122 6.28 10.29 -11.11
N LYS A 123 7.49 9.92 -10.66
CA LYS A 123 8.39 9.06 -11.45
C LYS A 123 7.79 7.68 -11.71
N MET A 124 7.16 7.10 -10.70
CA MET A 124 6.47 5.81 -10.83
C MET A 124 5.34 5.91 -11.86
N ARG A 125 4.51 6.95 -11.79
CA ARG A 125 3.45 7.21 -12.79
C ARG A 125 4.00 7.37 -14.21
N ALA A 126 5.07 8.14 -14.37
CA ALA A 126 5.70 8.35 -15.67
C ALA A 126 6.27 7.06 -16.25
N ASN A 127 6.90 6.23 -15.42
CA ASN A 127 7.43 4.93 -15.82
C ASN A 127 6.32 3.95 -16.21
N LEU A 128 5.23 3.91 -15.42
CA LEU A 128 4.04 3.11 -15.74
C LEU A 128 3.44 3.52 -17.09
N LEU A 129 3.24 4.82 -17.33
CA LEU A 129 2.70 5.31 -18.60
C LEU A 129 3.61 4.95 -19.80
N ARG A 130 4.93 5.04 -19.61
CA ARG A 130 5.89 4.65 -20.66
C ARG A 130 5.83 3.17 -20.97
N ALA A 131 5.81 2.33 -19.92
CA ALA A 131 5.68 0.88 -20.05
C ALA A 131 4.37 0.50 -20.75
N VAL A 132 3.25 1.05 -20.28
CA VAL A 132 1.93 0.85 -20.88
C VAL A 132 1.92 1.25 -22.36
N SER A 133 2.50 2.39 -22.70
CA SER A 133 2.54 2.87 -24.10
C SER A 133 3.38 1.95 -24.99
N HIS A 134 4.49 1.42 -24.47
CA HIS A 134 5.32 0.46 -25.20
C HIS A 134 4.55 -0.84 -25.46
N ASP A 135 3.95 -1.38 -24.43
CA ASP A 135 3.29 -2.68 -24.48
C ASP A 135 1.94 -2.65 -25.23
N LEU A 136 1.28 -1.50 -25.29
CA LEU A 136 0.12 -1.29 -26.20
C LEU A 136 0.56 -1.25 -27.67
N ARG A 137 1.73 -0.69 -27.95
CA ARG A 137 2.20 -0.53 -29.33
C ARG A 137 2.49 -1.86 -30.03
N THR A 138 3.05 -2.83 -29.31
CA THR A 138 3.45 -4.13 -29.87
C THR A 138 2.24 -4.90 -30.46
N PRO A 139 1.18 -5.23 -29.71
CA PRO A 139 0.02 -5.93 -30.27
C PRO A 139 -0.73 -5.08 -31.30
N LEU A 140 -0.76 -3.75 -31.13
CA LEU A 140 -1.38 -2.87 -32.12
C LEU A 140 -0.66 -2.93 -33.47
N THR A 141 0.69 -3.00 -33.45
CA THR A 141 1.50 -3.16 -34.66
C THR A 141 1.30 -4.55 -35.29
N SER A 142 1.19 -5.60 -34.46
CA SER A 142 0.89 -6.96 -34.92
C SER A 142 -0.50 -7.04 -35.60
N ILE A 143 -1.55 -6.49 -34.95
CA ILE A 143 -2.90 -6.40 -35.51
C ILE A 143 -2.88 -5.67 -36.83
N TYR A 144 -2.24 -4.49 -36.89
CA TYR A 144 -2.16 -3.71 -38.10
C TYR A 144 -1.43 -4.47 -39.23
N GLY A 145 -0.28 -5.09 -38.92
CA GLY A 145 0.51 -5.87 -39.86
C GLY A 145 -0.26 -7.09 -40.41
N ALA A 146 -0.93 -7.85 -39.55
CA ALA A 146 -1.72 -8.99 -39.96
C ALA A 146 -2.92 -8.58 -40.84
N CYS A 147 -3.64 -7.52 -40.47
CA CYS A 147 -4.72 -6.95 -41.27
C CYS A 147 -4.21 -6.47 -42.63
N SER A 148 -3.12 -5.68 -42.68
CA SER A 148 -2.53 -5.20 -43.93
C SER A 148 -2.11 -6.35 -44.83
N THR A 149 -1.46 -7.39 -44.26
CA THR A 149 -1.07 -8.60 -45.01
C THR A 149 -2.26 -9.30 -45.63
N VAL A 150 -3.37 -9.44 -44.89
CA VAL A 150 -4.60 -10.06 -45.40
C VAL A 150 -5.22 -9.21 -46.52
N ILE A 151 -5.23 -7.87 -46.38
CA ILE A 151 -5.82 -6.96 -47.38
C ILE A 151 -4.98 -6.94 -48.66
N GLU A 152 -3.66 -6.78 -48.56
CA GLU A 152 -2.75 -6.64 -49.70
C GLU A 152 -2.60 -7.95 -50.50
N ASN A 153 -2.69 -9.09 -49.81
CA ASN A 153 -2.47 -10.41 -50.42
C ASN A 153 -3.74 -11.27 -50.42
N TYR A 154 -4.92 -10.65 -50.44
CA TYR A 154 -6.18 -11.35 -50.25
C TYR A 154 -6.37 -12.55 -51.23
N ASP A 155 -6.06 -12.38 -52.49
CA ASP A 155 -6.23 -13.41 -53.51
C ASP A 155 -5.14 -14.48 -53.52
N SER A 156 -3.92 -14.17 -52.99
CA SER A 156 -2.80 -15.05 -52.95
C SER A 156 -2.72 -15.90 -51.67
N LEU A 157 -3.30 -15.44 -50.58
CA LEU A 157 -3.31 -16.16 -49.30
C LEU A 157 -4.34 -17.29 -49.32
N GLY A 158 -3.93 -18.50 -48.93
CA GLY A 158 -4.81 -19.62 -48.68
C GLY A 158 -5.76 -19.38 -47.51
N ARG A 159 -6.90 -20.11 -47.49
CA ARG A 159 -7.89 -19.99 -46.41
C ARG A 159 -7.29 -20.22 -45.02
N GLU A 160 -6.39 -21.18 -44.89
CA GLU A 160 -5.79 -21.54 -43.62
C GLU A 160 -4.87 -20.41 -43.09
N GLN A 161 -4.09 -19.79 -44.01
CA GLN A 161 -3.23 -18.64 -43.68
C GLN A 161 -4.07 -17.41 -43.24
N LYS A 162 -5.21 -17.13 -43.93
CA LYS A 162 -6.14 -16.07 -43.53
C LYS A 162 -6.70 -16.31 -42.15
N LEU A 163 -7.16 -17.54 -41.87
CA LEU A 163 -7.70 -17.90 -40.55
C LEU A 163 -6.66 -17.79 -39.44
N LYS A 164 -5.41 -18.15 -39.72
CA LYS A 164 -4.31 -18.00 -38.76
C LYS A 164 -4.06 -16.52 -38.44
N LEU A 165 -3.89 -15.68 -39.45
CA LEU A 165 -3.67 -14.23 -39.25
C LEU A 165 -4.83 -13.55 -38.53
N LEU A 166 -6.09 -13.89 -38.88
CA LEU A 166 -7.26 -13.38 -38.19
C LEU A 166 -7.35 -13.89 -36.74
N GLY A 167 -6.90 -15.12 -36.47
CA GLY A 167 -6.79 -15.66 -35.12
C GLY A 167 -5.82 -14.84 -34.26
N GLU A 168 -4.63 -14.56 -34.79
CA GLU A 168 -3.63 -13.71 -34.13
C GLU A 168 -4.17 -12.31 -33.83
N VAL A 169 -4.91 -11.69 -34.78
CA VAL A 169 -5.59 -10.41 -34.56
C VAL A 169 -6.60 -10.48 -33.42
N CYS A 170 -7.40 -11.54 -33.34
CA CYS A 170 -8.37 -11.72 -32.28
C CYS A 170 -7.71 -11.91 -30.90
N GLU A 171 -6.62 -12.67 -30.83
CA GLU A 171 -5.83 -12.87 -29.60
C GLU A 171 -5.22 -11.57 -29.09
N ASP A 172 -4.58 -10.80 -29.98
CA ASP A 172 -3.99 -9.50 -29.65
C ASP A 172 -5.04 -8.48 -29.21
N ALA A 173 -6.20 -8.44 -29.87
CA ALA A 173 -7.32 -7.58 -29.49
C ALA A 173 -7.90 -7.93 -28.11
N GLN A 174 -8.05 -9.22 -27.81
CA GLN A 174 -8.48 -9.67 -26.48
C GLN A 174 -7.44 -9.33 -25.40
N TRP A 175 -6.17 -9.47 -25.73
CA TRP A 175 -5.09 -9.08 -24.84
C TRP A 175 -5.10 -7.56 -24.52
N LEU A 176 -5.26 -6.70 -25.55
CA LEU A 176 -5.42 -5.26 -25.38
C LEU A 176 -6.59 -4.91 -24.48
N ASN A 177 -7.74 -5.57 -24.65
CA ASN A 177 -8.91 -5.31 -23.83
C ASN A 177 -8.65 -5.65 -22.35
N ARG A 178 -8.04 -6.79 -22.08
CA ARG A 178 -7.62 -7.15 -20.71
C ARG A 178 -6.65 -6.13 -20.12
N MET A 179 -5.72 -5.61 -20.92
CA MET A 179 -4.75 -4.60 -20.50
C MET A 179 -5.43 -3.28 -20.11
N VAL A 180 -6.34 -2.78 -20.94
CA VAL A 180 -7.11 -1.55 -20.65
C VAL A 180 -7.92 -1.71 -19.36
N GLU A 181 -8.58 -2.85 -19.18
CA GLU A 181 -9.32 -3.14 -17.94
C GLU A 181 -8.41 -3.14 -16.70
N ASN A 182 -7.20 -3.69 -16.81
CA ASN A 182 -6.22 -3.69 -15.73
C ASN A 182 -5.76 -2.25 -15.39
N LEU A 183 -5.47 -1.44 -16.42
CA LEU A 183 -5.04 -0.05 -16.25
C LEU A 183 -6.13 0.81 -15.58
N LEU A 184 -7.39 0.68 -16.01
CA LEU A 184 -8.51 1.40 -15.41
C LEU A 184 -8.71 1.04 -13.92
N SER A 185 -8.32 -0.15 -13.51
CA SER A 185 -8.37 -0.54 -12.10
C SER A 185 -7.27 0.09 -11.28
N VAL A 186 -6.04 0.22 -11.81
CA VAL A 186 -4.94 0.93 -11.15
C VAL A 186 -5.29 2.41 -10.97
N THR A 187 -5.80 3.07 -12.01
CA THR A 187 -6.14 4.51 -11.95
C THR A 187 -7.29 4.80 -10.98
N ARG A 188 -8.21 3.86 -10.80
CA ARG A 188 -9.26 3.98 -9.77
C ARG A 188 -8.73 3.84 -8.34
N ILE A 189 -7.67 3.08 -8.13
CA ILE A 189 -7.07 2.83 -6.80
C ILE A 189 -6.13 3.98 -6.40
N ASP A 190 -5.51 4.69 -7.35
CA ASP A 190 -4.51 5.75 -7.11
C ASP A 190 -5.13 7.12 -6.75
N SER A 191 -6.43 7.31 -6.93
CA SER A 191 -7.11 8.49 -6.39
C SER A 191 -7.27 8.31 -4.88
N GLU A 192 -6.63 9.15 -4.07
CA GLU A 192 -6.58 9.19 -2.58
C GLU A 192 -7.94 9.04 -1.84
N LYS A 193 -9.00 8.61 -2.54
CA LYS A 193 -10.37 8.48 -2.04
C LYS A 193 -11.12 7.25 -2.56
N VAL A 194 -10.45 6.19 -2.99
CA VAL A 194 -11.20 4.96 -3.22
C VAL A 194 -11.52 4.33 -1.87
N SER A 195 -12.64 4.76 -1.31
CA SER A 195 -13.30 3.99 -0.27
C SER A 195 -13.80 2.70 -0.94
N VAL A 196 -13.10 1.59 -0.72
CA VAL A 196 -13.62 0.28 -1.07
C VAL A 196 -14.99 0.13 -0.39
N LYS A 197 -16.04 -0.05 -1.19
CA LYS A 197 -17.38 -0.23 -0.64
C LYS A 197 -17.50 -1.70 -0.19
N LYS A 198 -17.05 -1.97 1.02
CA LYS A 198 -17.19 -3.29 1.62
C LYS A 198 -18.67 -3.56 1.89
N THR A 199 -19.18 -4.64 1.32
CA THR A 199 -20.52 -5.18 1.58
C THR A 199 -20.36 -6.61 2.07
N PRO A 200 -21.17 -7.06 3.06
CA PRO A 200 -21.19 -8.47 3.45
C PRO A 200 -21.43 -9.33 2.23
N THR A 201 -20.49 -10.24 1.94
CA THR A 201 -20.53 -11.08 0.74
C THR A 201 -20.38 -12.55 1.15
N VAL A 202 -21.28 -13.40 0.70
CA VAL A 202 -21.23 -14.83 0.94
C VAL A 202 -20.10 -15.45 0.12
N LEU A 203 -19.25 -16.23 0.76
CA LEU A 203 -18.05 -16.81 0.14
C LEU A 203 -18.41 -17.69 -1.06
N GLU A 204 -19.38 -18.59 -0.91
CA GLU A 204 -19.79 -19.53 -1.94
C GLU A 204 -20.32 -18.83 -3.20
N GLU A 205 -21.11 -17.76 -3.03
CA GLU A 205 -21.62 -16.96 -4.18
C GLU A 205 -20.48 -16.29 -4.94
N LEU A 206 -19.47 -15.79 -4.21
CA LEU A 206 -18.28 -15.20 -4.82
C LEU A 206 -17.54 -16.23 -5.67
N ILE A 207 -17.26 -17.42 -5.09
CA ILE A 207 -16.49 -18.48 -5.75
C ILE A 207 -17.25 -19.01 -6.96
N ASP A 208 -18.54 -19.28 -6.83
CA ASP A 208 -19.39 -19.74 -7.94
C ASP A 208 -19.37 -18.74 -9.11
N ALA A 209 -19.50 -17.45 -8.83
CA ALA A 209 -19.45 -16.42 -9.87
C ALA A 209 -18.08 -16.36 -10.58
N VAL A 210 -16.97 -16.60 -9.86
CA VAL A 210 -15.63 -16.72 -10.43
C VAL A 210 -15.53 -17.95 -11.33
N LEU A 211 -15.95 -19.12 -10.84
CA LEU A 211 -15.84 -20.39 -11.55
C LEU A 211 -16.69 -20.43 -12.82
N VAL A 212 -17.91 -19.91 -12.78
CA VAL A 212 -18.79 -19.81 -13.95
C VAL A 212 -18.13 -18.98 -15.06
N LYS A 213 -17.59 -17.81 -14.69
CA LYS A 213 -16.88 -16.96 -15.65
C LYS A 213 -15.64 -17.64 -16.20
N PHE A 214 -14.83 -18.24 -15.32
CA PHE A 214 -13.57 -18.90 -15.69
C PHE A 214 -13.81 -20.11 -16.64
N LYS A 215 -14.77 -20.98 -16.33
CA LYS A 215 -15.12 -22.13 -17.19
C LYS A 215 -15.58 -21.72 -18.59
N LYS A 216 -16.27 -20.58 -18.70
CA LYS A 216 -16.68 -20.04 -20.01
C LYS A 216 -15.48 -19.64 -20.87
N THR A 217 -14.42 -19.11 -20.26
CA THR A 217 -13.22 -18.64 -20.97
C THR A 217 -12.20 -19.76 -21.17
N HIS A 218 -12.12 -20.72 -20.23
CA HIS A 218 -11.17 -21.84 -20.23
C HIS A 218 -11.86 -23.19 -20.04
N PRO A 219 -12.66 -23.68 -21.03
CA PRO A 219 -13.51 -24.88 -20.87
C PRO A 219 -12.71 -26.16 -20.66
N GLY A 220 -11.41 -26.18 -21.04
CA GLY A 220 -10.52 -27.35 -20.90
C GLY A 220 -9.77 -27.44 -19.58
N VAL A 221 -9.89 -26.44 -18.70
CA VAL A 221 -9.14 -26.40 -17.44
C VAL A 221 -10.03 -26.81 -16.27
N ASN A 222 -9.62 -27.84 -15.53
CA ASN A 222 -10.28 -28.25 -14.29
C ASN A 222 -9.63 -27.59 -13.10
N ILE A 223 -10.44 -26.88 -12.28
CA ILE A 223 -10.02 -26.32 -11.01
C ILE A 223 -10.49 -27.23 -9.89
N HIS A 224 -9.59 -27.63 -9.02
CA HIS A 224 -9.94 -28.29 -7.76
C HIS A 224 -10.28 -27.21 -6.74
N VAL A 225 -11.50 -27.23 -6.20
CA VAL A 225 -11.99 -26.21 -5.27
C VAL A 225 -12.13 -26.83 -3.89
N GLU A 226 -11.53 -26.20 -2.89
CA GLU A 226 -11.62 -26.58 -1.48
C GLU A 226 -12.15 -25.39 -0.68
N LEU A 227 -13.35 -25.52 -0.14
CA LEU A 227 -13.99 -24.49 0.69
C LEU A 227 -14.21 -25.05 2.09
N PRO A 228 -14.25 -24.20 3.13
CA PRO A 228 -14.66 -24.62 4.47
C PRO A 228 -16.15 -25.02 4.48
N ASP A 229 -16.51 -25.91 5.38
CA ASP A 229 -17.89 -26.36 5.56
C ASP A 229 -18.78 -25.30 6.24
N ASP A 230 -18.17 -24.33 6.92
CA ASP A 230 -18.84 -23.25 7.63
C ASP A 230 -19.35 -22.18 6.67
N PHE A 231 -20.53 -21.61 6.96
CA PHE A 231 -21.06 -20.46 6.25
C PHE A 231 -20.25 -19.19 6.59
N ILE A 232 -19.58 -18.62 5.60
CA ILE A 232 -18.68 -17.49 5.79
C ILE A 232 -19.15 -16.28 5.02
N VAL A 233 -19.30 -15.16 5.73
CA VAL A 233 -19.57 -13.84 5.16
C VAL A 233 -18.36 -12.95 5.37
N ILE A 234 -17.92 -12.31 4.29
CA ILE A 234 -16.71 -11.47 4.31
C ILE A 234 -17.07 -10.06 3.82
N PRO A 235 -16.77 -9.01 4.61
CA PRO A 235 -16.98 -7.63 4.19
C PRO A 235 -15.97 -7.24 3.11
N MET A 236 -16.42 -7.23 1.85
CA MET A 236 -15.56 -6.95 0.70
C MET A 236 -16.31 -6.23 -0.44
N ASP A 237 -15.57 -5.66 -1.36
CA ASP A 237 -16.08 -5.32 -2.70
C ASP A 237 -15.99 -6.56 -3.58
N SER A 238 -17.14 -7.25 -3.76
CA SER A 238 -17.22 -8.52 -4.47
C SER A 238 -16.74 -8.44 -5.93
N MET A 239 -16.89 -7.27 -6.58
CA MET A 239 -16.41 -7.07 -7.96
C MET A 239 -14.88 -7.04 -8.02
N LEU A 240 -14.25 -6.34 -7.08
CA LEU A 240 -12.79 -6.23 -7.01
C LEU A 240 -12.15 -7.57 -6.62
N ILE A 241 -12.70 -8.27 -5.61
CA ILE A 241 -12.15 -9.58 -5.20
C ILE A 241 -12.37 -10.65 -6.25
N ARG A 242 -13.53 -10.67 -6.94
CA ARG A 242 -13.76 -11.53 -8.12
C ARG A 242 -12.70 -11.30 -9.19
N ARG A 243 -12.30 -10.04 -9.42
CA ARG A 243 -11.25 -9.71 -10.38
C ARG A 243 -9.90 -10.24 -9.93
N VAL A 244 -9.54 -10.12 -8.61
CA VAL A 244 -8.32 -10.71 -8.06
C VAL A 244 -8.28 -12.20 -8.34
N LEU A 245 -9.32 -12.94 -7.95
CA LEU A 245 -9.38 -14.39 -8.14
C LEU A 245 -9.29 -14.80 -9.61
N THR A 246 -10.07 -14.13 -10.49
CA THR A 246 -10.00 -14.39 -11.93
C THR A 246 -8.58 -14.18 -12.46
N ASN A 247 -7.92 -13.08 -12.08
CA ASN A 247 -6.57 -12.77 -12.53
C ASN A 247 -5.53 -13.79 -12.02
N LEU A 248 -5.64 -14.25 -10.78
CA LEU A 248 -4.74 -15.29 -10.24
C LEU A 248 -4.92 -16.63 -10.97
N LEU A 249 -6.17 -17.04 -11.26
CA LEU A 249 -6.47 -18.26 -12.01
C LEU A 249 -6.00 -18.17 -13.47
N GLU A 250 -6.24 -17.03 -14.14
CA GLU A 250 -5.76 -16.80 -15.50
C GLU A 250 -4.23 -16.78 -15.60
N ASN A 251 -3.56 -16.18 -14.60
CA ASN A 251 -2.09 -16.22 -14.53
C ASN A 251 -1.54 -17.64 -14.43
N ALA A 252 -2.16 -18.50 -13.64
CA ALA A 252 -1.77 -19.90 -13.55
C ALA A 252 -1.90 -20.61 -14.92
N VAL A 253 -3.02 -20.40 -15.63
CA VAL A 253 -3.22 -21.00 -16.97
C VAL A 253 -2.22 -20.49 -17.99
N LEU A 254 -1.91 -19.19 -17.96
CA LEU A 254 -1.04 -18.57 -18.97
C LEU A 254 0.45 -18.85 -18.75
N HIS A 255 0.88 -18.97 -17.49
CA HIS A 255 2.30 -18.96 -17.12
C HIS A 255 2.81 -20.26 -16.48
N ALA A 256 1.93 -21.12 -15.99
CA ALA A 256 2.34 -22.38 -15.37
C ALA A 256 2.52 -23.49 -16.43
N GLU A 257 3.59 -23.41 -17.21
CA GLU A 257 3.90 -24.43 -18.22
C GLU A 257 3.97 -25.82 -17.59
N GLY A 258 3.35 -26.80 -18.24
CA GLY A 258 3.30 -28.18 -17.75
C GLY A 258 2.32 -28.39 -16.59
N MET A 259 1.50 -27.40 -16.24
CA MET A 259 0.49 -27.52 -15.21
C MET A 259 -0.53 -28.63 -15.52
N THR A 260 -0.74 -29.50 -14.55
CA THR A 260 -1.75 -30.58 -14.59
C THR A 260 -2.82 -30.42 -13.50
N ARG A 261 -2.52 -29.57 -12.49
CA ARG A 261 -3.44 -29.30 -11.38
C ARG A 261 -3.48 -27.82 -11.06
N LEU A 262 -4.70 -27.27 -10.97
CA LEU A 262 -4.98 -25.92 -10.50
C LEU A 262 -5.95 -26.03 -9.34
N THR A 263 -5.58 -25.49 -8.17
CA THR A 263 -6.37 -25.55 -6.95
C THR A 263 -6.73 -24.14 -6.49
N LEU A 264 -8.00 -23.94 -6.15
CA LEU A 264 -8.50 -22.77 -5.43
C LEU A 264 -8.98 -23.25 -4.06
N ARG A 265 -8.25 -22.86 -3.02
CA ARG A 265 -8.60 -23.20 -1.63
C ARG A 265 -8.96 -21.94 -0.87
N VAL A 266 -10.01 -22.02 -0.05
CA VAL A 266 -10.31 -20.99 0.95
C VAL A 266 -10.42 -21.66 2.31
N PHE A 267 -9.82 -21.06 3.33
CA PHE A 267 -9.90 -21.53 4.70
C PHE A 267 -9.83 -20.36 5.68
N THR A 268 -10.30 -20.57 6.90
CA THR A 268 -10.28 -19.56 7.96
C THR A 268 -9.07 -19.73 8.87
N LEU A 269 -8.47 -18.62 9.29
CA LEU A 269 -7.41 -18.58 10.28
C LEU A 269 -7.71 -17.45 11.28
N GLY A 270 -8.36 -17.79 12.40
CA GLY A 270 -8.93 -16.81 13.32
C GLY A 270 -9.99 -15.96 12.62
N ASN A 271 -9.88 -14.63 12.71
CA ASN A 271 -10.79 -13.69 12.05
C ASN A 271 -10.41 -13.35 10.58
N ARG A 272 -9.70 -14.26 9.89
CA ARG A 272 -9.25 -14.05 8.51
C ARG A 272 -9.70 -15.19 7.62
N ALA A 273 -10.27 -14.84 6.47
CA ALA A 273 -10.43 -15.75 5.35
C ALA A 273 -9.18 -15.71 4.48
N VAL A 274 -8.52 -16.84 4.31
CA VAL A 274 -7.33 -16.99 3.49
C VAL A 274 -7.72 -17.65 2.17
N PHE A 275 -7.43 -16.98 1.07
CA PHE A 275 -7.62 -17.46 -0.30
C PHE A 275 -6.27 -17.91 -0.85
N GLU A 276 -6.23 -19.10 -1.39
CA GLU A 276 -5.04 -19.70 -1.97
C GLU A 276 -5.32 -20.18 -3.38
N VAL A 277 -4.49 -19.75 -4.34
CA VAL A 277 -4.47 -20.27 -5.72
C VAL A 277 -3.13 -20.95 -5.92
N ALA A 278 -3.14 -22.26 -6.16
CA ALA A 278 -1.96 -23.08 -6.32
C ALA A 278 -1.96 -23.83 -7.65
N ASP A 279 -0.85 -23.77 -8.37
CA ASP A 279 -0.55 -24.56 -9.57
C ASP A 279 0.66 -25.46 -9.33
N ASN A 280 0.78 -26.52 -10.10
CA ASN A 280 1.92 -27.42 -10.13
C ASN A 280 2.76 -27.30 -11.42
N GLY A 281 2.84 -26.11 -11.99
CA GLY A 281 3.57 -25.83 -13.22
C GLY A 281 5.06 -25.57 -13.04
N CYS A 282 5.66 -24.83 -13.97
CA CYS A 282 7.12 -24.60 -14.01
C CYS A 282 7.68 -23.77 -12.84
N GLY A 283 6.83 -23.09 -12.06
CA GLY A 283 7.24 -22.24 -10.95
C GLY A 283 7.94 -20.93 -11.37
N ILE A 284 8.33 -20.14 -10.37
CA ILE A 284 8.91 -18.80 -10.55
C ILE A 284 10.30 -18.76 -9.88
N PRO A 285 11.35 -18.24 -10.55
CA PRO A 285 12.66 -18.03 -9.96
C PRO A 285 12.63 -17.02 -8.80
N LYS A 286 13.52 -17.21 -7.79
CA LYS A 286 13.56 -16.37 -6.57
C LYS A 286 13.76 -14.88 -6.84
N GLU A 287 14.50 -14.53 -7.88
CA GLU A 287 14.76 -13.15 -8.28
C GLU A 287 13.46 -12.46 -8.72
N ARG A 288 12.64 -13.13 -9.53
CA ARG A 288 11.33 -12.62 -9.99
C ARG A 288 10.28 -12.61 -8.88
N LEU A 289 10.35 -13.53 -7.94
CA LEU A 289 9.40 -13.61 -6.83
C LEU A 289 9.42 -12.34 -5.97
N ARG A 290 10.59 -11.71 -5.80
CA ARG A 290 10.75 -10.48 -5.00
C ARG A 290 10.08 -9.26 -5.62
N THR A 291 9.97 -9.22 -6.94
CA THR A 291 9.40 -8.09 -7.69
C THR A 291 8.01 -8.36 -8.23
N LEU A 292 7.45 -9.54 -7.95
CA LEU A 292 6.20 -10.04 -8.53
C LEU A 292 5.01 -9.09 -8.36
N PHE A 293 4.92 -8.41 -7.23
CA PHE A 293 3.83 -7.50 -6.87
C PHE A 293 4.19 -6.01 -6.99
N THR A 294 5.43 -5.68 -7.38
CA THR A 294 5.91 -4.27 -7.40
C THR A 294 5.60 -3.54 -8.70
N GLY A 295 5.12 -4.24 -9.72
CA GLY A 295 4.87 -3.66 -11.05
C GLY A 295 6.15 -3.22 -11.80
N THR A 296 7.32 -3.64 -11.31
CA THR A 296 8.60 -3.42 -12.01
C THR A 296 8.73 -4.41 -13.15
N LEU A 297 8.95 -3.88 -14.35
CA LEU A 297 9.20 -4.69 -15.54
C LEU A 297 10.56 -5.41 -15.42
N PRO A 298 10.68 -6.64 -15.96
CA PRO A 298 11.98 -7.28 -16.16
C PRO A 298 12.86 -6.39 -17.04
N SER A 299 14.18 -6.41 -16.81
CA SER A 299 15.15 -5.71 -17.68
C SER A 299 15.08 -6.26 -19.11
N GLU A 300 15.37 -5.39 -20.09
CA GLU A 300 15.28 -5.68 -21.56
C GLU A 300 15.99 -6.96 -22.01
N SER A 301 16.90 -7.53 -21.21
CA SER A 301 17.61 -8.77 -21.52
C SER A 301 16.79 -10.06 -21.37
N GLU A 302 15.60 -10.00 -20.76
CA GLU A 302 14.72 -11.16 -20.51
C GLU A 302 13.46 -11.18 -21.38
N ALA A 303 13.30 -10.20 -22.27
CA ALA A 303 12.12 -10.05 -23.14
C ALA A 303 12.05 -11.04 -24.32
N ASP A 304 13.04 -11.93 -24.46
CA ASP A 304 13.18 -12.80 -25.65
C ASP A 304 12.36 -14.10 -25.60
N SER A 305 11.62 -14.34 -24.53
CA SER A 305 10.64 -15.44 -24.46
C SER A 305 9.23 -14.89 -24.71
N GLY A 306 8.80 -14.86 -25.95
CA GLY A 306 7.54 -14.34 -26.54
C GLY A 306 6.19 -14.60 -25.84
N LYS A 307 6.14 -14.74 -24.53
CA LYS A 307 4.91 -14.87 -23.75
C LYS A 307 4.68 -13.60 -22.93
N HIS A 308 3.79 -12.79 -23.43
CA HIS A 308 3.38 -11.48 -22.95
C HIS A 308 2.67 -11.57 -21.58
N GLY A 309 3.43 -11.38 -20.51
CA GLY A 309 2.88 -11.23 -19.16
C GLY A 309 3.47 -10.01 -18.46
N MET A 310 2.75 -8.90 -18.45
CA MET A 310 3.23 -7.57 -18.05
C MET A 310 3.44 -7.35 -16.55
N GLY A 311 3.31 -8.34 -15.68
CA GLY A 311 3.42 -8.13 -14.23
C GLY A 311 2.41 -7.13 -13.62
N ILE A 312 1.65 -6.39 -14.44
CA ILE A 312 0.64 -5.41 -13.97
C ILE A 312 -0.53 -6.11 -13.29
N GLY A 313 -0.94 -7.28 -13.75
CA GLY A 313 -2.05 -8.03 -13.16
C GLY A 313 -1.87 -8.31 -11.68
N LEU A 314 -0.69 -8.76 -11.28
CA LEU A 314 -0.38 -9.09 -9.88
C LEU A 314 -0.18 -7.84 -9.02
N SER A 315 0.36 -6.75 -9.55
CA SER A 315 0.45 -5.49 -8.82
C SER A 315 -0.93 -4.86 -8.57
N VAL A 316 -1.87 -5.02 -9.54
CA VAL A 316 -3.30 -4.66 -9.34
C VAL A 316 -3.93 -5.50 -8.24
N CYS A 317 -3.69 -6.83 -8.23
CA CYS A 317 -4.17 -7.70 -7.15
C CYS A 317 -3.66 -7.24 -5.80
N ALA A 318 -2.36 -6.93 -5.68
CA ALA A 318 -1.78 -6.43 -4.45
C ALA A 318 -2.40 -5.10 -3.99
N ALA A 319 -2.64 -4.17 -4.91
CA ALA A 319 -3.29 -2.90 -4.61
C ALA A 319 -4.74 -3.08 -4.14
N ILE A 320 -5.53 -3.96 -4.78
CA ILE A 320 -6.90 -4.28 -4.38
C ILE A 320 -6.92 -4.90 -2.98
N ILE A 321 -6.08 -5.90 -2.72
CA ILE A 321 -6.03 -6.58 -1.42
C ILE A 321 -5.60 -5.62 -0.32
N LYS A 322 -4.59 -4.78 -0.57
CA LYS A 322 -4.15 -3.74 0.36
C LYS A 322 -5.26 -2.72 0.67
N ALA A 323 -6.04 -2.31 -0.33
CA ALA A 323 -7.18 -1.42 -0.16
C ALA A 323 -8.30 -2.05 0.70
N HIS A 324 -8.41 -3.39 0.73
CA HIS A 324 -9.29 -4.14 1.62
C HIS A 324 -8.73 -4.34 3.04
N GLY A 325 -7.48 -3.93 3.31
CA GLY A 325 -6.79 -4.14 4.59
C GLY A 325 -6.10 -5.51 4.70
N GLY A 326 -6.03 -6.27 3.60
CA GLY A 326 -5.37 -7.57 3.51
C GLY A 326 -3.91 -7.51 3.06
N GLU A 327 -3.29 -8.66 2.93
CA GLU A 327 -1.94 -8.85 2.39
C GLU A 327 -1.94 -10.01 1.39
N ILE A 328 -1.13 -9.91 0.34
CA ILE A 328 -0.94 -10.96 -0.67
C ILE A 328 0.53 -11.40 -0.68
N LYS A 329 0.74 -12.72 -0.79
CA LYS A 329 2.06 -13.33 -0.82
C LYS A 329 2.13 -14.42 -1.89
N ALA A 330 3.33 -14.68 -2.42
CA ALA A 330 3.58 -15.76 -3.35
C ALA A 330 4.72 -16.63 -2.83
N GLU A 331 4.53 -17.93 -2.94
CA GLU A 331 5.54 -18.95 -2.68
C GLU A 331 5.69 -19.78 -3.95
N SER A 332 6.92 -19.94 -4.42
CA SER A 332 7.18 -20.73 -5.63
C SER A 332 8.60 -21.29 -5.62
N LYS A 333 8.75 -22.44 -6.26
CA LYS A 333 10.04 -23.03 -6.57
C LYS A 333 10.03 -23.51 -8.02
N PRO A 334 11.12 -23.28 -8.78
CA PRO A 334 11.25 -23.78 -10.14
C PRO A 334 11.01 -25.30 -10.19
N GLY A 335 10.08 -25.73 -11.06
CA GLY A 335 9.69 -27.13 -11.24
C GLY A 335 8.68 -27.69 -10.22
N GLU A 336 8.32 -26.96 -9.16
CA GLU A 336 7.35 -27.40 -8.14
C GLU A 336 6.01 -26.65 -8.21
N GLY A 337 5.92 -25.58 -9.03
CA GLY A 337 4.72 -24.76 -9.18
C GLY A 337 4.74 -23.48 -8.35
N THR A 338 3.57 -22.81 -8.30
CA THR A 338 3.40 -21.53 -7.61
C THR A 338 2.16 -21.55 -6.74
N THR A 339 2.25 -20.97 -5.56
CA THR A 339 1.13 -20.75 -4.65
C THR A 339 1.04 -19.27 -4.33
N ILE A 340 -0.09 -18.64 -4.63
CA ILE A 340 -0.38 -17.26 -4.27
C ILE A 340 -1.48 -17.28 -3.22
N ARG A 341 -1.21 -16.61 -2.08
CA ARG A 341 -2.15 -16.49 -0.95
C ARG A 341 -2.45 -15.04 -0.67
N PHE A 342 -3.72 -14.74 -0.37
CA PHE A 342 -4.10 -13.46 0.22
C PHE A 342 -5.14 -13.69 1.31
N TRP A 343 -5.30 -12.73 2.21
CA TRP A 343 -6.30 -12.81 3.26
C TRP A 343 -7.13 -11.54 3.36
N LEU A 344 -8.36 -11.69 3.82
CA LEU A 344 -9.30 -10.63 4.17
C LEU A 344 -9.82 -10.86 5.58
N GLU A 345 -10.18 -9.79 6.30
CA GLU A 345 -10.83 -9.90 7.60
C GLU A 345 -12.28 -10.37 7.42
N THR A 346 -12.69 -11.33 8.26
CA THR A 346 -14.09 -11.78 8.36
C THR A 346 -14.80 -11.00 9.47
N GLU A 347 -16.11 -10.78 9.33
CA GLU A 347 -16.94 -10.37 10.47
C GLU A 347 -17.31 -11.62 11.27
N GLU A 348 -17.11 -11.58 12.58
CA GLU A 348 -17.71 -12.57 13.46
C GLU A 348 -19.22 -12.38 13.40
N ILE A 349 -19.92 -13.37 12.85
CA ILE A 349 -21.39 -13.44 13.01
C ILE A 349 -21.58 -13.93 14.44
N GLU A 350 -21.89 -13.00 15.37
CA GLU A 350 -22.50 -13.39 16.65
C GLU A 350 -23.80 -14.12 16.27
N THR A 351 -23.79 -15.46 16.35
CA THR A 351 -24.99 -16.26 16.40
C THR A 351 -25.70 -15.88 17.70
N GLU A 352 -26.69 -14.99 17.61
CA GLU A 352 -27.71 -14.88 18.66
C GLU A 352 -28.33 -16.26 18.81
N GLU A 353 -27.84 -17.00 19.79
CA GLU A 353 -28.61 -18.13 20.34
C GLU A 353 -29.91 -17.55 20.89
N THR A 354 -30.96 -17.64 20.10
CA THR A 354 -32.32 -17.44 20.60
C THR A 354 -32.54 -18.55 21.63
N GLU A 355 -32.30 -18.23 22.91
CA GLU A 355 -32.90 -18.95 24.01
C GLU A 355 -34.41 -18.79 23.92
N ASP A 356 -35.06 -19.68 23.19
CA ASP A 356 -36.49 -19.94 23.35
C ASP A 356 -36.70 -20.55 24.73
N GLU A 357 -36.94 -19.68 25.71
CA GLU A 357 -37.52 -20.09 27.00
C GLU A 357 -38.94 -20.62 26.78
N GLN A 358 -39.13 -21.80 27.33
CA GLN A 358 -40.37 -22.50 27.51
C GLN A 358 -41.38 -21.78 28.41
#